data_b5e46e5dbddf65ec93b61a7b12c62e0e
#
_entry.id   b5e46e5dbddf65ec93b61a7b12c62e0e
#
_cell.length_a   1.000
_cell.length_b   1.000
_cell.length_c   1.000
_cell.angle_alpha   90.00
_cell.angle_beta   90.00
_cell.angle_gamma   90.00
#
_symmetry.space_group_name_H-M   'P 1'
#
loop_
_entity.id
_entity.type
_entity.pdbx_description
1 polymer ?
#
loop_
_entity_poly.entity_id
_entity_poly.type
_entity_poly.pdbx_seq_one_letter_code
_entity_poly.pdbx_strand_id
1 'polypeptide(L)'
;MSTNSPSQKGKLKAVVISSAQELNVDVDLRRLHEACSSLGDYIAPFMKRVRLELQRVKDGEQADVPMVPLFIHSPIPYGEIKILFLDVLSGYPFLRVIQLHRCSIGDDGILTIAEFIRSYKPSPDRNPFGIQCFEVPECLIGHAGAKHIAKLLSENETITRCVLDFNPLGDAGAQAIANAVRWNGTLEDLSLQYCGIGSSGAEALAEGVLRCSNVRVFSLRGNPIGPEGIKPIGMALSIGGRINAIDVAGTSFGGSYQAVETFCQGVESSVSLTAVDMDYNLLVPEAASLIASVISRNKRLVQFCVNERMEAQQFLMIQNALEQNGKGSKKRKKKKRSKA
;
A
#
# COMPACT_ATOMS: atom_id res chain seq x y z
N MET A 1 -33.38 -29.95 -42.86
CA MET A 1 -33.22 -30.65 -41.56
C MET A 1 -32.25 -29.85 -40.71
N SER A 2 -32.83 -29.18 -39.77
CA SER A 2 -32.19 -28.31 -38.78
C SER A 2 -31.59 -29.13 -37.66
N THR A 3 -30.40 -28.79 -37.19
CA THR A 3 -29.99 -29.08 -35.82
C THR A 3 -29.20 -27.91 -35.25
N ASN A 4 -29.89 -27.22 -34.40
CA ASN A 4 -29.35 -26.22 -33.46
C ASN A 4 -28.38 -26.88 -32.47
N SER A 5 -27.25 -26.27 -32.24
CA SER A 5 -26.35 -26.54 -31.12
C SER A 5 -26.45 -25.44 -30.10
N PRO A 6 -26.73 -25.68 -28.81
CA PRO A 6 -26.91 -24.62 -27.84
C PRO A 6 -25.58 -24.16 -27.26
N SER A 7 -25.44 -22.86 -27.17
CA SER A 7 -24.36 -22.14 -26.49
C SER A 7 -24.21 -22.61 -25.03
N GLN A 8 -23.10 -23.21 -24.70
CA GLN A 8 -22.69 -23.40 -23.30
C GLN A 8 -22.26 -22.06 -22.69
N LYS A 9 -23.19 -21.37 -22.07
CA LYS A 9 -22.89 -20.40 -21.05
C LYS A 9 -22.36 -21.17 -19.83
N GLY A 10 -21.05 -21.18 -19.66
CA GLY A 10 -20.40 -21.63 -18.45
C GLY A 10 -20.88 -20.80 -17.25
N LYS A 11 -21.88 -21.32 -16.54
CA LYS A 11 -22.18 -20.88 -15.18
C LYS A 11 -20.97 -21.29 -14.33
N LEU A 12 -20.16 -20.31 -13.93
CA LEU A 12 -19.34 -20.42 -12.73
C LEU A 12 -20.31 -20.76 -11.59
N LYS A 13 -20.41 -22.05 -11.26
CA LYS A 13 -21.00 -22.48 -10.01
C LYS A 13 -20.13 -21.88 -8.93
N ALA A 14 -20.68 -20.89 -8.20
CA ALA A 14 -20.16 -20.52 -6.91
C ALA A 14 -20.03 -21.85 -6.14
N VAL A 15 -18.80 -22.20 -5.77
CA VAL A 15 -18.55 -23.26 -4.81
C VAL A 15 -19.14 -22.71 -3.51
N VAL A 16 -20.37 -23.07 -3.24
CA VAL A 16 -21.02 -22.85 -1.95
C VAL A 16 -20.25 -23.72 -0.98
N ILE A 17 -19.28 -23.14 -0.31
CA ILE A 17 -18.57 -23.80 0.78
C ILE A 17 -19.63 -24.03 1.85
N SER A 18 -19.98 -25.26 2.08
CA SER A 18 -20.88 -25.70 3.16
C SER A 18 -20.18 -25.59 4.54
N SER A 19 -19.53 -24.46 4.79
CA SER A 19 -18.60 -24.27 5.88
C SER A 19 -19.25 -23.81 7.19
N ALA A 20 -20.51 -23.39 7.16
CA ALA A 20 -21.21 -23.01 8.40
C ALA A 20 -21.42 -24.20 9.36
N GLN A 21 -21.42 -25.42 8.87
CA GLN A 21 -21.56 -26.64 9.68
C GLN A 21 -20.25 -27.14 10.31
N GLU A 22 -19.09 -26.78 9.75
CA GLU A 22 -17.78 -27.17 10.30
C GLU A 22 -17.15 -26.10 11.23
N LEU A 23 -17.61 -24.85 11.16
CA LEU A 23 -17.24 -23.80 12.09
C LEU A 23 -18.05 -24.00 13.39
N ASN A 24 -17.42 -24.54 14.42
CA ASN A 24 -18.00 -24.50 15.75
C ASN A 24 -17.85 -23.08 16.31
N VAL A 25 -18.68 -22.18 15.81
CA VAL A 25 -18.66 -20.72 16.11
C VAL A 25 -18.61 -20.48 17.62
N ASP A 26 -19.28 -21.29 18.40
CA ASP A 26 -19.31 -21.15 19.86
C ASP A 26 -17.96 -21.53 20.52
N VAL A 27 -17.24 -22.50 19.94
CA VAL A 27 -15.88 -22.87 20.42
C VAL A 27 -14.87 -21.82 20.03
N ASP A 28 -14.93 -21.32 18.80
CA ASP A 28 -14.00 -20.27 18.32
C ASP A 28 -14.21 -18.95 19.07
N LEU A 29 -15.47 -18.59 19.36
CA LEU A 29 -15.80 -17.42 20.18
C LEU A 29 -15.33 -17.56 21.63
N ARG A 30 -15.46 -18.74 22.25
CA ARG A 30 -14.98 -18.96 23.62
C ARG A 30 -13.47 -18.89 23.69
N ARG A 31 -12.76 -19.58 22.80
CA ARG A 31 -11.29 -19.53 22.74
C ARG A 31 -10.78 -18.11 22.56
N LEU A 32 -11.38 -17.35 21.65
CA LEU A 32 -11.03 -15.97 21.42
C LEU A 32 -11.32 -15.11 22.68
N HIS A 33 -12.43 -15.33 23.34
CA HIS A 33 -12.81 -14.59 24.54
C HIS A 33 -11.88 -14.88 25.72
N GLU A 34 -11.58 -16.14 25.96
CA GLU A 34 -10.65 -16.59 27.01
C GLU A 34 -9.23 -16.06 26.74
N ALA A 35 -8.75 -16.16 25.51
CA ALA A 35 -7.43 -15.68 25.12
C ALA A 35 -7.33 -14.14 25.21
N CYS A 36 -8.40 -13.40 24.92
CA CYS A 36 -8.41 -11.94 25.02
C CYS A 36 -8.63 -11.42 26.45
N SER A 37 -9.00 -12.26 27.42
CA SER A 37 -9.23 -11.83 28.79
C SER A 37 -7.98 -11.30 29.51
N SER A 38 -6.80 -11.66 29.03
CA SER A 38 -5.50 -11.18 29.50
C SER A 38 -4.98 -9.93 28.80
N LEU A 39 -5.71 -9.44 27.78
CA LEU A 39 -5.32 -8.26 26.98
C LEU A 39 -6.06 -7.01 27.45
N GLY A 40 -5.45 -5.85 27.21
CA GLY A 40 -6.07 -4.56 27.52
C GLY A 40 -7.30 -4.25 26.67
N ASP A 41 -8.01 -3.18 27.04
CA ASP A 41 -9.26 -2.75 26.39
C ASP A 41 -9.11 -2.36 24.90
N TYR A 42 -7.88 -2.16 24.43
CA TYR A 42 -7.59 -1.82 23.04
C TYR A 42 -8.06 -2.87 22.03
N ILE A 43 -8.18 -4.14 22.45
CA ILE A 43 -8.65 -5.24 21.60
C ILE A 43 -10.19 -5.35 21.55
N ALA A 44 -10.89 -4.72 22.49
CA ALA A 44 -12.34 -4.85 22.62
C ALA A 44 -13.13 -4.47 21.35
N PRO A 45 -12.77 -3.41 20.59
CA PRO A 45 -13.45 -3.08 19.33
C PRO A 45 -13.35 -4.19 18.28
N PHE A 46 -12.17 -4.80 18.13
CA PHE A 46 -11.96 -5.94 17.23
C PHE A 46 -12.83 -7.14 17.68
N MET A 47 -12.77 -7.50 18.96
CA MET A 47 -13.54 -8.60 19.51
C MET A 47 -15.04 -8.42 19.36
N LYS A 48 -15.54 -7.19 19.57
CA LYS A 48 -16.96 -6.87 19.36
C LYS A 48 -17.38 -7.10 17.90
N ARG A 49 -16.56 -6.69 16.93
CA ARG A 49 -16.85 -6.90 15.50
C ARG A 49 -16.80 -8.38 15.14
N VAL A 50 -15.76 -9.11 15.57
CA VAL A 50 -15.65 -10.55 15.33
C VAL A 50 -16.89 -11.28 15.87
N ARG A 51 -17.31 -10.98 17.09
CA ARG A 51 -18.50 -11.57 17.71
C ARG A 51 -19.77 -11.29 16.91
N LEU A 52 -19.96 -10.04 16.49
CA LEU A 52 -21.13 -9.64 15.70
C LEU A 52 -21.19 -10.39 14.35
N GLU A 53 -20.07 -10.48 13.65
CA GLU A 53 -20.01 -11.10 12.34
C GLU A 53 -20.17 -12.63 12.42
N LEU A 54 -19.58 -13.27 13.43
CA LEU A 54 -19.78 -14.69 13.65
C LEU A 54 -21.22 -15.00 14.06
N GLN A 55 -21.88 -14.11 14.83
CA GLN A 55 -23.30 -14.28 15.16
C GLN A 55 -24.19 -14.22 13.91
N ARG A 56 -23.93 -13.29 12.97
CA ARG A 56 -24.65 -13.20 11.69
C ARG A 56 -24.52 -14.46 10.84
N VAL A 57 -23.35 -15.10 10.86
CA VAL A 57 -23.17 -16.40 10.20
C VAL A 57 -24.01 -17.47 10.89
N LYS A 58 -24.03 -17.51 12.21
CA LYS A 58 -24.83 -18.44 13.02
C LYS A 58 -26.33 -18.27 12.78
N ASP A 59 -26.79 -17.04 12.66
CA ASP A 59 -28.20 -16.70 12.41
C ASP A 59 -28.61 -16.91 10.93
N GLY A 60 -27.68 -17.29 10.07
CA GLY A 60 -27.95 -17.54 8.65
C GLY A 60 -28.12 -16.27 7.80
N GLU A 61 -27.78 -15.09 8.34
CA GLU A 61 -27.84 -13.83 7.63
C GLU A 61 -26.72 -13.69 6.59
N GLN A 62 -25.61 -14.42 6.76
CA GLN A 62 -24.47 -14.44 5.86
C GLN A 62 -24.00 -15.89 5.61
N ALA A 63 -23.67 -16.19 4.35
CA ALA A 63 -23.14 -17.51 3.97
C ALA A 63 -21.66 -17.67 4.30
N ASP A 64 -20.90 -16.57 4.27
CA ASP A 64 -19.44 -16.54 4.44
C ASP A 64 -19.04 -15.83 5.74
N VAL A 65 -17.97 -16.31 6.39
CA VAL A 65 -17.37 -15.60 7.52
C VAL A 65 -16.64 -14.35 7.00
N PRO A 66 -17.08 -13.15 7.38
CA PRO A 66 -16.46 -11.94 6.89
C PRO A 66 -15.07 -11.74 7.48
N MET A 67 -14.17 -11.21 6.66
CA MET A 67 -12.82 -10.83 7.06
C MET A 67 -12.87 -9.58 7.91
N VAL A 68 -12.79 -9.72 9.23
CA VAL A 68 -12.74 -8.57 10.14
C VAL A 68 -11.32 -8.03 10.19
N PRO A 69 -11.10 -6.74 9.82
CA PRO A 69 -9.79 -6.13 9.94
C PRO A 69 -9.39 -6.01 11.40
N LEU A 70 -8.15 -6.39 11.73
CA LEU A 70 -7.53 -6.05 13.00
C LEU A 70 -7.13 -4.57 12.93
N PHE A 71 -7.88 -3.73 13.60
CA PHE A 71 -7.61 -2.30 13.70
C PHE A 71 -7.43 -1.90 15.16
N ILE A 72 -6.22 -1.45 15.50
CA ILE A 72 -5.86 -0.95 16.83
C ILE A 72 -5.26 0.44 16.68
N HIS A 73 -5.72 1.37 17.49
CA HIS A 73 -5.31 2.77 17.47
C HIS A 73 -4.96 3.27 18.88
N SER A 74 -4.16 2.49 19.59
CA SER A 74 -3.65 2.82 20.92
C SER A 74 -2.40 2.00 21.21
N PRO A 75 -1.53 2.48 22.10
CA PRO A 75 -0.34 1.72 22.50
C PRO A 75 -0.69 0.30 22.99
N ILE A 76 0.08 -0.67 22.53
CA ILE A 76 0.01 -2.05 22.96
C ILE A 76 1.20 -2.31 23.89
N PRO A 77 0.98 -2.73 25.14
CA PRO A 77 2.07 -3.10 26.02
C PRO A 77 2.94 -4.21 25.37
N TYR A 78 4.26 -4.06 25.45
CA TYR A 78 5.18 -4.99 24.78
C TYR A 78 4.92 -6.48 25.12
N GLY A 79 4.64 -6.78 26.39
CA GLY A 79 4.30 -8.14 26.82
C GLY A 79 3.03 -8.70 26.16
N GLU A 80 2.11 -7.84 25.78
CA GLU A 80 0.84 -8.24 25.19
C GLU A 80 0.92 -8.47 23.67
N ILE A 81 1.95 -7.94 22.98
CA ILE A 81 2.14 -8.17 21.55
C ILE A 81 2.31 -9.66 21.23
N LYS A 82 3.08 -10.36 22.04
CA LYS A 82 3.28 -11.82 21.90
C LYS A 82 1.97 -12.58 22.12
N ILE A 83 1.27 -12.25 23.20
CA ILE A 83 -0.01 -12.89 23.54
C ILE A 83 -1.01 -12.66 22.39
N LEU A 84 -1.13 -11.42 21.91
CA LEU A 84 -2.05 -11.08 20.83
C LEU A 84 -1.75 -11.87 19.55
N PHE A 85 -0.52 -11.84 19.06
CA PHE A 85 -0.18 -12.41 17.77
C PHE A 85 0.11 -13.91 17.81
N LEU A 86 0.76 -14.41 18.85
CA LEU A 86 1.17 -15.82 18.89
C LEU A 86 0.13 -16.73 19.56
N ASP A 87 -0.63 -16.22 20.54
CA ASP A 87 -1.61 -17.04 21.26
C ASP A 87 -3.04 -16.79 20.72
N VAL A 88 -3.47 -15.52 20.62
CA VAL A 88 -4.84 -15.17 20.26
C VAL A 88 -5.10 -15.32 18.77
N LEU A 89 -4.26 -14.68 17.92
CA LEU A 89 -4.49 -14.60 16.49
C LEU A 89 -3.92 -15.79 15.71
N SER A 90 -3.04 -16.61 16.30
CA SER A 90 -2.43 -17.75 15.60
C SER A 90 -3.45 -18.77 15.10
N GLY A 91 -4.56 -18.94 15.82
CA GLY A 91 -5.67 -19.82 15.43
C GLY A 91 -6.81 -19.12 14.70
N TYR A 92 -6.71 -17.81 14.42
CA TYR A 92 -7.78 -17.05 13.76
C TYR A 92 -7.58 -17.00 12.23
N PRO A 93 -8.35 -17.76 11.42
CA PRO A 93 -8.06 -17.96 10.02
C PRO A 93 -8.58 -16.83 9.10
N PHE A 94 -9.34 -15.87 9.62
CA PHE A 94 -10.05 -14.87 8.81
C PHE A 94 -9.36 -13.49 8.78
N LEU A 95 -8.08 -13.42 9.13
CA LEU A 95 -7.34 -12.16 9.15
C LEU A 95 -6.79 -11.82 7.78
N ARG A 96 -7.27 -10.74 7.19
CA ARG A 96 -6.84 -10.22 5.89
C ARG A 96 -6.14 -8.88 5.98
N VAL A 97 -6.46 -8.10 6.99
CA VAL A 97 -6.00 -6.73 7.17
C VAL A 97 -5.50 -6.55 8.60
N ILE A 98 -4.28 -6.07 8.74
CA ILE A 98 -3.64 -5.66 9.98
C ILE A 98 -3.33 -4.18 9.90
N GLN A 99 -3.96 -3.36 10.74
CA GLN A 99 -3.77 -1.93 10.83
C GLN A 99 -3.53 -1.54 12.30
N LEU A 100 -2.28 -1.22 12.61
CA LEU A 100 -1.83 -0.87 13.96
C LEU A 100 -1.29 0.55 13.92
N HIS A 101 -2.09 1.52 14.30
CA HIS A 101 -1.74 2.94 14.24
C HIS A 101 -1.38 3.46 15.61
N ARG A 102 -0.21 4.09 15.77
CA ARG A 102 0.26 4.68 17.05
C ARG A 102 0.37 3.64 18.19
N CYS A 103 0.73 2.42 17.84
CA CYS A 103 0.71 1.31 18.79
C CYS A 103 2.01 1.13 19.59
N SER A 104 3.02 1.99 19.38
CA SER A 104 4.32 1.94 20.09
C SER A 104 4.98 0.55 20.06
N ILE A 105 4.89 -0.14 18.92
CA ILE A 105 5.30 -1.54 18.75
C ILE A 105 6.83 -1.70 18.88
N GLY A 106 7.59 -0.77 18.30
CA GLY A 106 9.04 -0.83 18.25
C GLY A 106 9.61 -1.98 17.40
N ASP A 107 10.92 -2.11 17.38
CA ASP A 107 11.61 -3.09 16.52
C ASP A 107 11.37 -4.54 16.98
N ASP A 108 11.34 -4.79 18.29
CA ASP A 108 11.12 -6.13 18.83
C ASP A 108 9.66 -6.60 18.65
N GLY A 109 8.72 -5.68 18.79
CA GLY A 109 7.32 -5.99 18.54
C GLY A 109 7.06 -6.30 17.08
N ILE A 110 7.69 -5.54 16.17
CA ILE A 110 7.53 -5.80 14.72
C ILE A 110 8.17 -7.12 14.31
N LEU A 111 9.25 -7.57 14.98
CA LEU A 111 9.79 -8.91 14.77
C LEU A 111 8.73 -9.99 15.06
N THR A 112 8.05 -9.90 16.20
CA THR A 112 6.97 -10.85 16.57
C THR A 112 5.83 -10.85 15.55
N ILE A 113 5.40 -9.67 15.10
CA ILE A 113 4.33 -9.53 14.11
C ILE A 113 4.77 -10.10 12.75
N ALA A 114 6.01 -9.83 12.33
CA ALA A 114 6.55 -10.36 11.09
C ALA A 114 6.64 -11.90 11.10
N GLU A 115 7.04 -12.48 12.21
CA GLU A 115 7.07 -13.94 12.41
C GLU A 115 5.65 -14.53 12.35
N PHE A 116 4.69 -13.90 13.01
CA PHE A 116 3.30 -14.29 12.92
C PHE A 116 2.80 -14.29 11.46
N ILE A 117 3.00 -13.18 10.72
CA ILE A 117 2.53 -13.08 9.33
C ILE A 117 3.19 -14.14 8.43
N ARG A 118 4.49 -14.43 8.63
CA ARG A 118 5.21 -15.47 7.89
C ARG A 118 4.68 -16.89 8.18
N SER A 119 4.22 -17.13 9.40
CA SER A 119 3.60 -18.40 9.79
C SER A 119 2.16 -18.52 9.36
N TYR A 120 1.50 -17.39 9.09
CA TYR A 120 0.08 -17.34 8.71
C TYR A 120 -0.12 -17.82 7.27
N LYS A 121 -0.66 -19.02 7.13
CA LYS A 121 -0.87 -19.64 5.81
C LYS A 121 -2.28 -19.37 5.28
N PRO A 122 -2.41 -18.98 4.01
CA PRO A 122 -3.72 -18.97 3.35
C PRO A 122 -4.38 -20.34 3.45
N SER A 123 -5.66 -20.35 3.73
CA SER A 123 -6.47 -21.57 3.75
C SER A 123 -7.44 -21.52 2.59
N PRO A 124 -7.42 -22.49 1.64
CA PRO A 124 -8.33 -22.50 0.49
C PRO A 124 -9.80 -22.39 0.89
N ASP A 125 -10.16 -23.00 2.02
CA ASP A 125 -11.55 -23.08 2.48
C ASP A 125 -12.00 -21.87 3.32
N ARG A 126 -11.05 -21.19 4.01
CA ARG A 126 -11.37 -20.14 4.98
C ARG A 126 -10.85 -18.76 4.60
N ASN A 127 -9.62 -18.67 4.16
CA ASN A 127 -8.98 -17.42 3.72
C ASN A 127 -8.00 -17.72 2.59
N PRO A 128 -8.47 -17.83 1.35
CA PRO A 128 -7.60 -18.15 0.20
C PRO A 128 -6.61 -17.02 -0.12
N PHE A 129 -6.85 -15.83 0.39
CA PHE A 129 -6.04 -14.64 0.07
C PHE A 129 -4.93 -14.36 1.08
N GLY A 130 -4.99 -14.92 2.30
CA GLY A 130 -4.06 -14.59 3.37
C GLY A 130 -4.15 -13.13 3.84
N ILE A 131 -3.08 -12.64 4.46
CA ILE A 131 -2.97 -11.25 4.89
C ILE A 131 -2.53 -10.39 3.70
N GLN A 132 -3.39 -9.49 3.25
CA GLN A 132 -3.16 -8.64 2.07
C GLN A 132 -2.75 -7.21 2.39
N CYS A 133 -3.15 -6.71 3.56
CA CYS A 133 -2.89 -5.34 3.97
C CYS A 133 -2.16 -5.33 5.31
N PHE A 134 -0.99 -4.69 5.34
CA PHE A 134 -0.18 -4.53 6.52
C PHE A 134 0.20 -3.06 6.69
N GLU A 135 -0.37 -2.41 7.71
CA GLU A 135 -0.18 -0.99 7.99
C GLU A 135 0.22 -0.80 9.46
N VAL A 136 1.37 -0.18 9.67
CA VAL A 136 1.93 0.09 11.00
C VAL A 136 2.50 1.51 11.10
N PRO A 137 1.68 2.54 10.77
CA PRO A 137 2.15 3.92 10.84
C PRO A 137 2.33 4.37 12.29
N GLU A 138 3.35 5.21 12.53
CA GLU A 138 3.64 5.83 13.83
C GLU A 138 3.78 4.81 14.97
N CYS A 139 4.56 3.74 14.70
CA CYS A 139 4.73 2.60 15.60
C CYS A 139 6.13 2.50 16.20
N LEU A 140 6.96 3.55 16.09
CA LEU A 140 8.34 3.62 16.60
C LEU A 140 9.27 2.55 16.01
N ILE A 141 9.07 2.21 14.74
CA ILE A 141 9.86 1.22 14.03
C ILE A 141 11.10 1.89 13.46
N GLY A 142 12.27 1.45 13.87
CA GLY A 142 13.55 1.93 13.38
C GLY A 142 14.11 1.09 12.21
N HIS A 143 15.38 1.31 11.91
CA HIS A 143 16.07 0.56 10.84
C HIS A 143 16.18 -0.94 11.13
N ALA A 144 16.23 -1.36 12.40
CA ALA A 144 16.27 -2.77 12.77
C ALA A 144 14.91 -3.43 12.50
N GLY A 145 13.81 -2.80 12.91
CA GLY A 145 12.45 -3.25 12.56
C GLY A 145 12.19 -3.27 11.06
N ALA A 146 12.70 -2.27 10.32
CA ALA A 146 12.63 -2.27 8.86
C ALA A 146 13.28 -3.50 8.22
N LYS A 147 14.38 -4.03 8.79
CA LYS A 147 14.99 -5.29 8.32
C LYS A 147 14.07 -6.49 8.55
N HIS A 148 13.33 -6.53 9.65
CA HIS A 148 12.35 -7.60 9.90
C HIS A 148 11.20 -7.53 8.91
N ILE A 149 10.69 -6.32 8.61
CA ILE A 149 9.68 -6.10 7.57
C ILE A 149 10.24 -6.47 6.18
N ALA A 150 11.46 -6.09 5.87
CA ALA A 150 12.12 -6.45 4.62
C ALA A 150 12.19 -7.97 4.44
N LYS A 151 12.60 -8.69 5.49
CA LYS A 151 12.61 -10.16 5.46
C LYS A 151 11.20 -10.73 5.27
N LEU A 152 10.18 -10.18 5.95
CA LEU A 152 8.79 -10.56 5.73
C LEU A 152 8.41 -10.36 4.25
N LEU A 153 8.62 -9.17 3.69
CA LEU A 153 8.23 -8.85 2.31
C LEU A 153 8.97 -9.69 1.27
N SER A 154 10.24 -10.08 1.53
CA SER A 154 11.00 -10.93 0.59
C SER A 154 10.44 -12.35 0.47
N GLU A 155 9.75 -12.84 1.48
CA GLU A 155 9.23 -14.22 1.57
C GLU A 155 7.69 -14.29 1.42
N ASN A 156 7.00 -13.15 1.52
CA ASN A 156 5.53 -13.11 1.53
C ASN A 156 4.96 -12.90 0.13
N GLU A 157 3.99 -13.72 -0.23
CA GLU A 157 3.31 -13.73 -1.53
C GLU A 157 1.83 -13.30 -1.43
N THR A 158 1.40 -12.69 -0.32
CA THR A 158 0.00 -12.29 -0.11
C THR A 158 -0.19 -10.80 0.15
N ILE A 159 0.81 -10.12 0.73
CA ILE A 159 0.73 -8.68 1.02
C ILE A 159 0.77 -7.88 -0.29
N THR A 160 -0.30 -7.16 -0.55
CA THR A 160 -0.43 -6.26 -1.71
C THR A 160 -0.25 -4.80 -1.31
N ARG A 161 -0.47 -4.46 -0.03
CA ARG A 161 -0.35 -3.10 0.51
C ARG A 161 0.45 -3.10 1.80
N CYS A 162 1.49 -2.24 1.86
CA CYS A 162 2.32 -2.03 3.03
C CYS A 162 2.47 -0.53 3.32
N VAL A 163 2.11 -0.10 4.53
CA VAL A 163 2.21 1.30 4.98
C VAL A 163 3.05 1.36 6.25
N LEU A 164 4.16 2.09 6.17
CA LEU A 164 5.14 2.25 7.25
C LEU A 164 5.33 3.72 7.66
N ASP A 165 4.38 4.57 7.36
CA ASP A 165 4.47 6.02 7.51
C ASP A 165 4.82 6.44 8.95
N PHE A 166 5.52 7.57 9.09
CA PHE A 166 5.88 8.14 10.40
C PHE A 166 6.71 7.22 11.31
N ASN A 167 7.52 6.36 10.73
CA ASN A 167 8.48 5.52 11.46
C ASN A 167 9.92 5.96 11.13
N PRO A 168 10.83 6.04 12.12
CA PRO A 168 12.20 6.51 11.90
C PRO A 168 13.08 5.45 11.22
N LEU A 169 12.70 5.04 10.00
CA LEU A 169 13.39 3.98 9.25
C LEU A 169 14.79 4.41 8.77
N GLY A 170 14.92 5.69 8.35
CA GLY A 170 16.12 6.25 7.78
C GLY A 170 16.57 5.56 6.49
N ASP A 171 17.76 5.94 6.01
CA ASP A 171 18.33 5.38 4.77
C ASP A 171 18.61 3.87 4.86
N ALA A 172 19.07 3.41 6.01
CA ALA A 172 19.36 1.99 6.21
C ALA A 172 18.10 1.11 6.17
N GLY A 173 16.98 1.62 6.73
CA GLY A 173 15.68 0.95 6.62
C GLY A 173 15.15 0.97 5.19
N ALA A 174 15.24 2.11 4.51
CA ALA A 174 14.86 2.25 3.10
C ALA A 174 15.63 1.29 2.18
N GLN A 175 16.96 1.16 2.40
CA GLN A 175 17.80 0.22 1.66
C GLN A 175 17.36 -1.25 1.88
N ALA A 176 17.03 -1.63 3.13
CA ALA A 176 16.55 -2.98 3.43
C ALA A 176 15.22 -3.28 2.73
N ILE A 177 14.25 -2.35 2.78
CA ILE A 177 12.96 -2.46 2.10
C ILE A 177 13.15 -2.53 0.58
N ALA A 178 13.98 -1.66 -0.01
CA ALA A 178 14.26 -1.65 -1.44
C ALA A 178 14.79 -2.99 -1.95
N ASN A 179 15.74 -3.58 -1.22
CA ASN A 179 16.32 -4.88 -1.56
C ASN A 179 15.29 -6.01 -1.51
N ALA A 180 14.38 -5.99 -0.53
CA ALA A 180 13.33 -6.99 -0.40
C ALA A 180 12.25 -6.85 -1.48
N VAL A 181 11.79 -5.63 -1.72
CA VAL A 181 10.70 -5.35 -2.66
C VAL A 181 11.12 -5.57 -4.12
N ARG A 182 12.41 -5.45 -4.42
CA ARG A 182 12.99 -5.72 -5.74
C ARG A 182 12.52 -7.05 -6.35
N TRP A 183 12.39 -8.08 -5.53
CA TRP A 183 12.05 -9.44 -5.96
C TRP A 183 10.62 -9.85 -5.57
N ASN A 184 9.91 -8.99 -4.85
CA ASN A 184 8.54 -9.26 -4.46
C ASN A 184 7.59 -9.06 -5.65
N GLY A 185 6.81 -10.10 -5.95
CA GLY A 185 5.86 -10.13 -7.07
C GLY A 185 4.45 -9.66 -6.74
N THR A 186 4.13 -9.42 -5.46
CA THR A 186 2.75 -9.20 -5.00
C THR A 186 2.47 -7.79 -4.49
N LEU A 187 3.47 -7.11 -3.94
CA LEU A 187 3.30 -5.78 -3.37
C LEU A 187 2.98 -4.76 -4.49
N GLU A 188 1.84 -4.11 -4.39
CA GLU A 188 1.37 -3.10 -5.35
C GLU A 188 1.35 -1.68 -4.78
N ASP A 189 1.21 -1.53 -3.46
CA ASP A 189 1.11 -0.23 -2.77
C ASP A 189 2.10 -0.18 -1.60
N LEU A 190 3.05 0.76 -1.68
CA LEU A 190 4.07 0.98 -0.66
C LEU A 190 4.08 2.44 -0.23
N SER A 191 3.88 2.68 1.06
CA SER A 191 3.96 4.01 1.64
C SER A 191 5.05 4.09 2.71
N LEU A 192 5.95 5.07 2.55
CA LEU A 192 7.09 5.37 3.41
C LEU A 192 7.14 6.87 3.75
N GLN A 193 5.97 7.47 4.05
CA GLN A 193 5.89 8.91 4.31
C GLN A 193 6.52 9.25 5.66
N TYR A 194 7.23 10.37 5.71
CA TYR A 194 7.82 10.90 6.96
C TYR A 194 8.69 9.89 7.70
N CYS A 195 9.49 9.10 6.97
CA CYS A 195 10.34 8.04 7.51
C CYS A 195 11.80 8.47 7.72
N GLY A 196 12.14 9.73 7.52
CA GLY A 196 13.50 10.24 7.65
C GLY A 196 14.47 9.72 6.58
N ILE A 197 13.96 9.42 5.39
CA ILE A 197 14.71 8.89 4.25
C ILE A 197 15.41 10.05 3.53
N GLY A 198 16.73 9.97 3.45
CA GLY A 198 17.56 10.94 2.73
C GLY A 198 17.85 10.52 1.29
N SER A 199 18.89 11.14 0.71
CA SER A 199 19.26 10.92 -0.69
C SER A 199 19.72 9.48 -0.97
N SER A 200 20.49 8.87 -0.06
CA SER A 200 21.00 7.51 -0.27
C SER A 200 19.90 6.44 -0.16
N GLY A 201 18.93 6.63 0.75
CA GLY A 201 17.75 5.78 0.83
C GLY A 201 16.85 5.92 -0.39
N ALA A 202 16.69 7.15 -0.91
CA ALA A 202 15.92 7.43 -2.11
C ALA A 202 16.56 6.78 -3.37
N GLU A 203 17.88 6.79 -3.49
CA GLU A 203 18.60 6.10 -4.57
C GLU A 203 18.34 4.59 -4.54
N ALA A 204 18.44 3.98 -3.36
CA ALA A 204 18.14 2.56 -3.18
C ALA A 204 16.70 2.20 -3.56
N LEU A 205 15.74 3.03 -3.15
CA LEU A 205 14.31 2.85 -3.47
C LEU A 205 14.04 3.07 -4.97
N ALA A 206 14.74 3.99 -5.62
CA ALA A 206 14.64 4.18 -7.06
C ALA A 206 15.04 2.89 -7.80
N GLU A 207 16.13 2.26 -7.40
CA GLU A 207 16.60 1.02 -8.01
C GLU A 207 15.69 -0.18 -7.67
N GLY A 208 15.38 -0.39 -6.38
CA GLY A 208 14.64 -1.58 -5.93
C GLY A 208 13.15 -1.50 -6.22
N VAL A 209 12.51 -0.35 -6.02
CA VAL A 209 11.06 -0.19 -6.13
C VAL A 209 10.65 0.24 -7.54
N LEU A 210 11.21 1.33 -8.05
CA LEU A 210 10.72 1.92 -9.29
C LEU A 210 11.14 1.13 -10.54
N ARG A 211 12.35 0.57 -10.54
CA ARG A 211 12.89 -0.18 -11.70
C ARG A 211 12.51 -1.66 -11.72
N CYS A 212 12.46 -2.30 -10.57
CA CYS A 212 12.51 -3.75 -10.49
C CYS A 212 11.26 -4.41 -9.90
N SER A 213 10.35 -3.67 -9.24
CA SER A 213 9.23 -4.26 -8.51
C SER A 213 7.88 -4.21 -9.25
N ASN A 214 6.86 -4.81 -8.63
CA ASN A 214 5.46 -4.74 -9.08
C ASN A 214 4.68 -3.55 -8.47
N VAL A 215 5.32 -2.71 -7.67
CA VAL A 215 4.68 -1.57 -7.01
C VAL A 215 4.08 -0.61 -8.05
N ARG A 216 2.85 -0.21 -7.82
CA ARG A 216 2.06 0.69 -8.68
C ARG A 216 1.80 2.04 -8.03
N VAL A 217 1.69 2.04 -6.70
CA VAL A 217 1.48 3.25 -5.90
C VAL A 217 2.63 3.36 -4.91
N PHE A 218 3.35 4.46 -4.96
CA PHE A 218 4.51 4.67 -4.11
C PHE A 218 4.51 6.07 -3.52
N SER A 219 4.63 6.18 -2.20
CA SER A 219 4.70 7.46 -1.51
C SER A 219 5.99 7.59 -0.69
N LEU A 220 6.66 8.72 -0.90
CA LEU A 220 7.85 9.19 -0.18
C LEU A 220 7.64 10.56 0.46
N ARG A 221 6.39 11.01 0.57
CA ARG A 221 6.02 12.34 1.11
C ARG A 221 6.76 12.65 2.41
N GLY A 222 7.24 13.89 2.52
CA GLY A 222 7.80 14.41 3.77
C GLY A 222 9.15 13.84 4.19
N ASN A 223 9.85 13.17 3.29
CA ASN A 223 11.21 12.67 3.53
C ASN A 223 12.25 13.69 3.03
N PRO A 224 13.38 13.89 3.75
CA PRO A 224 14.41 14.85 3.37
C PRO A 224 15.31 14.34 2.22
N ILE A 225 14.69 13.96 1.10
CA ILE A 225 15.35 13.34 -0.06
C ILE A 225 16.30 14.32 -0.76
N GLY A 226 15.87 15.58 -0.90
CA GLY A 226 16.65 16.63 -1.50
C GLY A 226 16.92 16.47 -3.01
N PRO A 227 17.71 17.40 -3.59
CA PRO A 227 18.00 17.39 -5.02
C PRO A 227 18.75 16.15 -5.50
N GLU A 228 19.65 15.60 -4.68
CA GLU A 228 20.45 14.43 -5.08
C GLU A 228 19.64 13.12 -5.05
N GLY A 229 18.68 12.99 -4.15
CA GLY A 229 17.85 11.79 -4.07
C GLY A 229 16.71 11.76 -5.09
N ILE A 230 16.19 12.92 -5.53
CA ILE A 230 15.11 12.95 -6.55
C ILE A 230 15.62 12.61 -7.96
N LYS A 231 16.89 12.88 -8.27
CA LYS A 231 17.48 12.58 -9.59
C LYS A 231 17.42 11.08 -9.94
N PRO A 232 17.89 10.15 -9.06
CA PRO A 232 17.72 8.71 -9.29
C PRO A 232 16.26 8.29 -9.46
N ILE A 233 15.33 8.91 -8.73
CA ILE A 233 13.89 8.65 -8.88
C ILE A 233 13.43 9.06 -10.28
N GLY A 234 13.78 10.26 -10.76
CA GLY A 234 13.46 10.72 -12.10
C GLY A 234 14.04 9.79 -13.19
N MET A 235 15.31 9.40 -13.05
CA MET A 235 15.95 8.45 -13.96
C MET A 235 15.24 7.08 -13.97
N ALA A 236 14.86 6.56 -12.80
CA ALA A 236 14.16 5.28 -12.71
C ALA A 236 12.77 5.32 -13.38
N LEU A 237 12.04 6.43 -13.26
CA LEU A 237 10.76 6.63 -13.93
C LEU A 237 10.90 6.63 -15.46
N SER A 238 12.03 7.09 -16.01
CA SER A 238 12.26 7.15 -17.46
C SER A 238 12.57 5.79 -18.10
N ILE A 239 13.14 4.86 -17.34
CA ILE A 239 13.58 3.54 -17.86
C ILE A 239 12.40 2.57 -18.03
N GLY A 240 11.29 2.88 -17.47
CA GLY A 240 10.12 2.03 -17.43
C GLY A 240 9.83 1.56 -16.02
N GLY A 241 8.74 0.91 -15.82
CA GLY A 241 8.24 0.49 -14.51
C GLY A 241 6.74 0.34 -14.57
N ARG A 242 6.18 -0.05 -13.45
CA ARG A 242 4.73 -0.26 -13.32
C ARG A 242 4.05 0.82 -12.47
N ILE A 243 4.80 1.85 -12.06
CA ILE A 243 4.30 2.92 -11.21
C ILE A 243 3.20 3.70 -11.93
N ASN A 244 2.01 3.71 -11.33
CA ASN A 244 0.87 4.49 -11.78
C ASN A 244 0.73 5.81 -11.02
N ALA A 245 1.12 5.82 -9.73
CA ALA A 245 1.08 6.99 -8.87
C ALA A 245 2.36 7.10 -8.05
N ILE A 246 2.93 8.30 -7.99
CA ILE A 246 4.06 8.63 -7.14
C ILE A 246 3.77 9.91 -6.34
N ASP A 247 4.09 9.86 -5.05
CA ASP A 247 4.00 11.02 -4.16
C ASP A 247 5.40 11.35 -3.62
N VAL A 248 5.92 12.50 -4.02
CA VAL A 248 7.19 13.09 -3.61
C VAL A 248 7.00 14.48 -3.03
N ALA A 249 5.82 14.75 -2.48
CA ALA A 249 5.51 16.03 -1.89
C ALA A 249 6.35 16.27 -0.62
N GLY A 250 6.79 17.52 -0.42
CA GLY A 250 7.57 17.89 0.76
C GLY A 250 8.92 17.19 0.88
N THR A 251 9.55 16.84 -0.24
CA THR A 251 10.86 16.13 -0.23
C THR A 251 12.05 17.07 -0.49
N SER A 252 11.83 18.39 -0.50
CA SER A 252 12.84 19.45 -0.47
C SER A 252 13.78 19.51 -1.69
N PHE A 253 13.33 19.10 -2.88
CA PHE A 253 14.16 19.14 -4.08
C PHE A 253 13.90 20.35 -4.99
N GLY A 254 12.84 21.10 -4.76
CA GLY A 254 12.37 22.17 -5.64
C GLY A 254 13.31 23.36 -5.80
N GLY A 255 14.27 23.55 -4.86
CA GLY A 255 15.30 24.57 -4.91
C GLY A 255 16.38 24.35 -5.98
N SER A 256 16.43 23.18 -6.63
CA SER A 256 17.37 22.84 -7.69
C SER A 256 16.65 22.68 -9.02
N TYR A 257 16.87 23.60 -9.95
CA TYR A 257 16.31 23.49 -11.31
C TYR A 257 16.67 22.17 -11.97
N GLN A 258 17.94 21.75 -11.90
CA GLN A 258 18.41 20.50 -12.50
C GLN A 258 17.72 19.25 -11.92
N ALA A 259 17.45 19.26 -10.61
CA ALA A 259 16.74 18.17 -9.97
C ALA A 259 15.27 18.08 -10.45
N VAL A 260 14.59 19.24 -10.53
CA VAL A 260 13.24 19.33 -11.08
C VAL A 260 13.21 18.90 -12.53
N GLU A 261 14.18 19.35 -13.35
CA GLU A 261 14.30 18.97 -14.75
C GLU A 261 14.43 17.44 -14.92
N THR A 262 15.36 16.80 -14.20
CA THR A 262 15.55 15.36 -14.23
C THR A 262 14.28 14.60 -13.84
N PHE A 263 13.60 15.05 -12.78
CA PHE A 263 12.34 14.45 -12.36
C PHE A 263 11.25 14.61 -13.43
N CYS A 264 11.08 15.80 -14.00
CA CYS A 264 10.12 16.09 -15.06
C CYS A 264 10.38 15.25 -16.33
N GLN A 265 11.64 15.05 -16.71
CA GLN A 265 12.03 14.17 -17.81
C GLN A 265 11.58 12.71 -17.54
N GLY A 266 11.73 12.24 -16.30
CA GLY A 266 11.22 10.94 -15.85
C GLY A 266 9.71 10.83 -15.97
N VAL A 267 8.99 11.85 -15.51
CA VAL A 267 7.52 11.93 -15.62
C VAL A 267 7.04 11.94 -17.07
N GLU A 268 7.72 12.69 -17.95
CA GLU A 268 7.39 12.77 -19.37
C GLU A 268 7.63 11.43 -20.09
N SER A 269 8.74 10.77 -19.79
CA SER A 269 9.16 9.50 -20.42
C SER A 269 8.40 8.29 -19.89
N SER A 270 7.89 8.34 -18.68
CA SER A 270 7.18 7.21 -18.06
C SER A 270 5.97 6.79 -18.88
N VAL A 271 5.83 5.49 -19.12
CA VAL A 271 4.73 4.91 -19.91
C VAL A 271 3.51 4.54 -19.08
N SER A 272 3.64 4.43 -17.75
CA SER A 272 2.61 3.95 -16.83
C SER A 272 2.04 5.03 -15.91
N LEU A 273 2.79 6.10 -15.65
CA LEU A 273 2.47 7.11 -14.67
C LEU A 273 1.22 7.94 -15.05
N THR A 274 0.27 8.02 -14.13
CA THR A 274 -1.00 8.74 -14.30
C THR A 274 -1.28 9.74 -13.19
N ALA A 275 -0.60 9.62 -12.04
CA ALA A 275 -0.73 10.53 -10.91
C ALA A 275 0.64 10.88 -10.34
N VAL A 276 0.87 12.16 -10.07
CA VAL A 276 2.07 12.68 -9.43
C VAL A 276 1.66 13.72 -8.40
N ASP A 277 2.20 13.60 -7.21
CA ASP A 277 2.15 14.64 -6.20
C ASP A 277 3.57 15.12 -5.89
N MET A 278 3.87 16.39 -6.19
CA MET A 278 5.13 17.05 -5.86
C MET A 278 4.92 18.36 -5.10
N ASP A 279 3.77 18.48 -4.45
CA ASP A 279 3.42 19.65 -3.67
C ASP A 279 4.42 19.90 -2.51
N TYR A 280 4.37 21.03 -1.87
CA TYR A 280 5.26 21.40 -0.75
C TYR A 280 6.77 21.33 -1.06
N ASN A 281 7.18 21.25 -2.33
CA ASN A 281 8.56 21.45 -2.75
C ASN A 281 8.72 22.90 -3.19
N LEU A 282 9.51 23.68 -2.44
CA LEU A 282 9.72 25.10 -2.74
C LEU A 282 10.43 25.25 -4.09
N LEU A 283 9.66 25.49 -5.14
CA LEU A 283 10.16 25.58 -6.50
C LEU A 283 10.87 26.91 -6.77
N VAL A 284 12.00 26.87 -7.49
CA VAL A 284 12.56 28.07 -8.11
C VAL A 284 11.68 28.52 -9.28
N PRO A 285 11.58 29.84 -9.55
CA PRO A 285 10.66 30.37 -10.57
C PRO A 285 10.84 29.74 -11.96
N GLU A 286 12.06 29.46 -12.37
CA GLU A 286 12.40 28.86 -13.66
C GLU A 286 11.84 27.43 -13.78
N ALA A 287 11.79 26.68 -12.69
CA ALA A 287 11.24 25.34 -12.65
C ALA A 287 9.72 25.32 -12.88
N ALA A 288 9.00 26.35 -12.48
CA ALA A 288 7.56 26.46 -12.68
C ALA A 288 7.18 26.46 -14.18
N SER A 289 7.92 27.20 -15.00
CA SER A 289 7.74 27.24 -16.46
C SER A 289 8.04 25.87 -17.12
N LEU A 290 9.09 25.21 -16.66
CA LEU A 290 9.43 23.86 -17.12
C LEU A 290 8.32 22.87 -16.81
N ILE A 291 7.83 22.83 -15.55
CA ILE A 291 6.75 21.94 -15.12
C ILE A 291 5.49 22.19 -15.96
N ALA A 292 5.07 23.45 -16.11
CA ALA A 292 3.89 23.80 -16.90
C ALA A 292 4.04 23.31 -18.37
N SER A 293 5.21 23.46 -18.96
CA SER A 293 5.51 23.01 -20.30
C SER A 293 5.43 21.48 -20.44
N VAL A 294 6.08 20.75 -19.52
CA VAL A 294 6.12 19.28 -19.55
C VAL A 294 4.72 18.68 -19.31
N ILE A 295 4.02 19.16 -18.29
CA ILE A 295 2.73 18.61 -17.91
C ILE A 295 1.65 18.95 -18.94
N SER A 296 1.66 20.14 -19.53
CA SER A 296 0.69 20.51 -20.57
C SER A 296 0.79 19.62 -21.83
N ARG A 297 1.96 19.09 -22.12
CA ARG A 297 2.18 18.17 -23.26
C ARG A 297 1.89 16.71 -22.90
N ASN A 298 1.90 16.36 -21.62
CA ASN A 298 1.69 14.98 -21.18
C ASN A 298 0.23 14.57 -21.40
N LYS A 299 0.00 13.46 -22.10
CA LYS A 299 -1.35 12.95 -22.42
C LYS A 299 -1.81 11.78 -21.53
N ARG A 300 -1.03 11.42 -20.51
CA ARG A 300 -1.31 10.30 -19.60
C ARG A 300 -1.71 10.74 -18.22
N LEU A 301 -1.08 11.79 -17.70
CA LEU A 301 -1.36 12.29 -16.36
C LEU A 301 -2.80 12.77 -16.26
N VAL A 302 -3.49 12.27 -15.24
CA VAL A 302 -4.85 12.67 -14.89
C VAL A 302 -4.92 13.37 -13.54
N GLN A 303 -3.85 13.25 -12.75
CA GLN A 303 -3.68 13.94 -11.48
C GLN A 303 -2.23 14.45 -11.39
N PHE A 304 -2.09 15.72 -11.05
CA PHE A 304 -0.81 16.34 -10.80
C PHE A 304 -1.00 17.43 -9.74
N CYS A 305 -0.32 17.28 -8.60
CA CYS A 305 -0.32 18.26 -7.52
C CYS A 305 1.03 18.96 -7.48
N VAL A 306 0.98 20.29 -7.45
CA VAL A 306 2.14 21.16 -7.39
C VAL A 306 1.79 22.42 -6.60
N ASN A 307 2.79 23.07 -6.02
CA ASN A 307 2.61 24.26 -5.21
C ASN A 307 1.87 25.39 -5.97
N GLU A 308 0.85 25.95 -5.36
CA GLU A 308 0.03 27.05 -5.87
C GLU A 308 0.81 28.39 -6.06
N ARG A 309 2.08 28.46 -5.63
CA ARG A 309 2.94 29.62 -5.86
C ARG A 309 3.41 29.79 -7.31
N MET A 310 2.96 28.93 -8.22
CA MET A 310 3.11 29.12 -9.64
C MET A 310 2.27 30.31 -10.15
N GLU A 311 2.68 30.95 -11.23
CA GLU A 311 1.84 31.96 -11.86
C GLU A 311 0.49 31.36 -12.29
N ALA A 312 -0.59 32.13 -12.12
CA ALA A 312 -1.95 31.68 -12.41
C ALA A 312 -2.10 31.10 -13.82
N GLN A 313 -1.38 31.67 -14.80
CA GLN A 313 -1.42 31.18 -16.18
C GLN A 313 -0.80 29.79 -16.32
N GLN A 314 0.34 29.52 -15.65
CA GLN A 314 1.02 28.24 -15.66
C GLN A 314 0.15 27.16 -14.97
N PHE A 315 -0.47 27.51 -13.84
CA PHE A 315 -1.38 26.64 -13.15
C PHE A 315 -2.60 26.27 -14.00
N LEU A 316 -3.21 27.23 -14.67
CA LEU A 316 -4.32 27.00 -15.59
C LEU A 316 -3.94 26.10 -16.78
N MET A 317 -2.72 26.24 -17.32
CA MET A 317 -2.23 25.34 -18.39
C MET A 317 -2.20 23.88 -17.92
N ILE A 318 -1.69 23.64 -16.72
CA ILE A 318 -1.64 22.30 -16.10
C ILE A 318 -3.07 21.76 -15.91
N GLN A 319 -3.97 22.53 -15.27
CA GLN A 319 -5.33 22.09 -15.00
C GLN A 319 -6.11 21.73 -16.29
N ASN A 320 -5.99 22.56 -17.31
CA ASN A 320 -6.62 22.31 -18.61
C ASN A 320 -6.13 21.00 -19.26
N ALA A 321 -4.82 20.71 -19.17
CA ALA A 321 -4.24 19.48 -19.69
C ALA A 321 -4.76 18.24 -18.95
N LEU A 322 -4.82 18.29 -17.59
CA LEU A 322 -5.33 17.20 -16.76
C LEU A 322 -6.80 16.92 -17.04
N GLU A 323 -7.64 17.96 -17.19
CA GLU A 323 -9.05 17.77 -17.53
C GLU A 323 -9.25 17.11 -18.89
N GLN A 324 -8.48 17.51 -19.91
CA GLN A 324 -8.54 16.88 -21.22
C GLN A 324 -8.16 15.40 -21.15
N ASN A 325 -7.10 15.05 -20.41
CA ASN A 325 -6.65 13.69 -20.22
C ASN A 325 -7.70 12.85 -19.48
N GLY A 326 -8.33 13.41 -18.43
CA GLY A 326 -9.39 12.75 -17.67
C GLY A 326 -10.64 12.44 -18.51
N LYS A 327 -11.05 13.36 -19.39
CA LYS A 327 -12.16 13.15 -20.33
C LYS A 327 -11.82 12.04 -21.35
N GLY A 328 -10.58 11.99 -21.83
CA GLY A 328 -10.09 10.95 -22.73
C GLY A 328 -10.06 9.55 -22.07
N SER A 329 -9.65 9.48 -20.83
CA SER A 329 -9.59 8.25 -20.05
C SER A 329 -11.00 7.65 -19.82
N LYS A 330 -11.98 8.48 -19.47
CA LYS A 330 -13.39 8.04 -19.30
C LYS A 330 -13.99 7.48 -20.61
N LYS A 331 -13.70 8.09 -21.75
CA LYS A 331 -14.14 7.62 -23.08
C LYS A 331 -13.50 6.26 -23.43
N ARG A 332 -12.21 6.04 -23.13
CA ARG A 332 -11.52 4.76 -23.37
C ARG A 332 -12.09 3.64 -22.49
N LYS A 333 -12.39 3.90 -21.21
CA LYS A 333 -13.02 2.92 -20.29
C LYS A 333 -14.43 2.52 -20.76
N LYS A 334 -15.26 3.48 -21.23
CA LYS A 334 -16.59 3.19 -21.80
C LYS A 334 -16.48 2.30 -23.05
N LYS A 335 -15.54 2.60 -23.95
CA LYS A 335 -15.35 1.83 -25.20
C LYS A 335 -14.82 0.40 -24.98
N LYS A 336 -14.06 0.16 -23.89
CA LYS A 336 -13.64 -1.19 -23.49
C LYS A 336 -14.80 -1.99 -22.90
N ARG A 337 -15.66 -1.35 -22.10
CA ARG A 337 -16.85 -2.02 -21.50
C ARG A 337 -17.94 -2.36 -22.53
N SER A 338 -18.01 -1.65 -23.66
CA SER A 338 -18.96 -1.94 -24.74
C SER A 338 -18.47 -3.00 -25.74
N LYS A 339 -17.19 -3.45 -25.60
CA LYS A 339 -16.60 -4.49 -26.46
C LYS A 339 -16.33 -5.82 -25.73
N ALA A 340 -16.53 -5.85 -24.40
CA ALA A 340 -16.54 -7.04 -23.56
C ALA A 340 -17.98 -7.43 -23.18
#